data_a6768c408b15275784dc709d77ed441e
#
_entry.id   a6768c408b15275784dc709d77ed441e
#
_cell.length_a   1.000
_cell.length_b   1.000
_cell.length_c   1.000
_cell.angle_alpha   90.00
_cell.angle_beta   90.00
_cell.angle_gamma   90.00
#
_symmetry.space_group_name_H-M   'P 1'
#
loop_
_entity.id
_entity.type
_entity.pdbx_description
1 polymer ?
#
loop_
_entity_poly.entity_id
_entity_poly.type
_entity_poly.pdbx_seq_one_letter_code
_entity_poly.pdbx_strand_id
1 'polypeptide(L)'
;IGALDDGSACVRLDDGAKIRVSITVDPDQRSAVVDFTGTSPQRESNFNAPASVARAAVLYVFRCLVGDSIPLNEGCLIPIELIIPEGCLLNPKPPAAVVAGNVETSQLVVDALFAATGRLAAGQGTMNNLTFGNAKHQYYETICGGSGAGIGHDGQAFPGENAIHTHMTNSRMTDPEVLEQRFPVRVEHH
;
A
#
# COMPACT_ATOMS: atom_id res chain seq x y z
N ILE A 1 -19.17 0.48 -1.86
CA ILE A 1 -19.10 1.52 -0.80
C ILE A 1 -20.27 1.32 0.18
N GLY A 2 -21.52 1.26 -0.26
CA GLY A 2 -22.70 1.17 0.62
C GLY A 2 -22.74 -0.01 1.62
N ALA A 3 -21.80 -0.94 1.57
CA ALA A 3 -21.64 -2.04 2.53
C ALA A 3 -20.45 -1.85 3.49
N LEU A 4 -19.81 -0.68 3.47
CA LEU A 4 -18.74 -0.32 4.38
C LEU A 4 -19.34 0.51 5.53
N ASP A 5 -18.73 0.39 6.70
CA ASP A 5 -19.01 1.21 7.86
C ASP A 5 -17.98 2.33 7.99
N ASP A 6 -18.32 3.36 8.76
CA ASP A 6 -17.39 4.39 9.18
C ASP A 6 -16.24 3.76 10.00
N GLY A 7 -15.03 4.26 9.81
CA GLY A 7 -13.90 3.75 10.55
C GLY A 7 -12.72 4.70 10.60
N SER A 8 -11.81 4.45 11.50
CA SER A 8 -10.58 5.23 11.59
C SER A 8 -9.43 4.39 12.09
N ALA A 9 -8.22 4.73 11.66
CA ALA A 9 -7.00 4.08 12.12
C ALA A 9 -5.84 5.07 12.24
N CYS A 10 -4.83 4.67 12.99
CA CYS A 10 -3.59 5.39 13.10
C CYS A 10 -2.44 4.39 13.17
N VAL A 11 -1.58 4.40 12.16
CA VAL A 11 -0.35 3.61 12.11
C VAL A 11 0.87 4.50 12.34
N ARG A 12 1.97 3.90 12.76
CA ARG A 12 3.22 4.61 13.04
C ARG A 12 4.36 4.05 12.19
N LEU A 13 5.19 4.94 11.69
CA LEU A 13 6.49 4.61 11.13
C LEU A 13 7.49 4.39 12.27
N ASP A 14 8.63 3.75 11.97
CA ASP A 14 9.70 3.47 12.95
C ASP A 14 10.31 4.75 13.53
N ASP A 15 10.32 5.85 12.78
CA ASP A 15 10.77 7.18 13.24
C ASP A 15 9.74 7.90 14.11
N GLY A 16 8.59 7.25 14.41
CA GLY A 16 7.51 7.79 15.23
C GLY A 16 6.51 8.68 14.47
N ALA A 17 6.71 8.94 13.18
CA ALA A 17 5.70 9.62 12.36
C ALA A 17 4.40 8.79 12.32
N LYS A 18 3.28 9.47 12.11
CA LYS A 18 1.96 8.85 12.12
C LYS A 18 1.25 9.08 10.81
N ILE A 19 0.59 8.05 10.32
CA ILE A 19 -0.43 8.14 9.30
C ILE A 19 -1.76 7.91 9.99
N ARG A 20 -2.63 8.91 9.93
CA ARG A 20 -3.99 8.83 10.43
C ARG A 20 -4.94 8.88 9.25
N VAL A 21 -5.97 8.05 9.30
CA VAL A 21 -7.05 8.05 8.32
C VAL A 21 -8.39 7.90 9.03
N SER A 22 -9.40 8.59 8.54
CA SER A 22 -10.81 8.33 8.83
C SER A 22 -11.56 8.12 7.52
N ILE A 23 -12.48 7.18 7.53
CA ILE A 23 -13.37 6.87 6.42
C ILE A 23 -14.78 7.13 6.91
N THR A 24 -15.50 8.01 6.23
CA THR A 24 -16.92 8.27 6.47
C THR A 24 -17.69 7.85 5.24
N VAL A 25 -18.72 7.03 5.42
CA VAL A 25 -19.49 6.42 4.33
C VAL A 25 -20.87 7.03 4.26
N ASP A 26 -21.31 7.43 3.09
CA ASP A 26 -22.70 7.75 2.79
C ASP A 26 -23.30 6.59 1.97
N PRO A 27 -24.06 5.68 2.60
CA PRO A 27 -24.63 4.52 1.93
C PRO A 27 -25.70 4.90 0.91
N ASP A 28 -26.44 5.99 1.11
CA ASP A 28 -27.51 6.46 0.22
C ASP A 28 -26.93 7.00 -1.08
N GLN A 29 -25.86 7.79 -0.99
CA GLN A 29 -25.14 8.35 -2.14
C GLN A 29 -24.11 7.36 -2.70
N ARG A 30 -23.85 6.25 -2.02
CA ARG A 30 -22.78 5.28 -2.33
C ARG A 30 -21.42 5.95 -2.49
N SER A 31 -21.15 6.93 -1.63
CA SER A 31 -19.91 7.70 -1.61
C SER A 31 -19.17 7.55 -0.29
N ALA A 32 -17.92 7.94 -0.27
CA ALA A 32 -17.11 7.96 0.94
C ALA A 32 -16.17 9.15 0.96
N VAL A 33 -15.88 9.64 2.15
CA VAL A 33 -14.81 10.61 2.41
C VAL A 33 -13.66 9.86 3.07
N VAL A 34 -12.47 9.95 2.50
CA VAL A 34 -11.22 9.42 3.08
C VAL A 34 -10.37 10.61 3.50
N ASP A 35 -10.27 10.83 4.80
CA ASP A 35 -9.61 12.01 5.37
C ASP A 35 -8.35 11.60 6.13
N PHE A 36 -7.20 12.13 5.70
CA PHE A 36 -5.89 11.95 6.31
C PHE A 36 -5.50 13.07 7.30
N THR A 37 -6.45 13.91 7.72
CA THR A 37 -6.21 14.95 8.71
C THR A 37 -5.70 14.37 10.02
N GLY A 38 -4.61 14.95 10.56
CA GLY A 38 -3.91 14.45 11.75
C GLY A 38 -2.73 13.51 11.42
N THR A 39 -2.46 13.25 10.15
CA THR A 39 -1.17 12.68 9.70
C THR A 39 -0.04 13.64 10.05
N SER A 40 1.11 13.10 10.46
CA SER A 40 2.30 13.88 10.82
C SER A 40 2.68 14.89 9.75
N PRO A 41 3.26 16.05 10.12
CA PRO A 41 3.87 16.95 9.16
C PRO A 41 4.93 16.26 8.32
N GLN A 42 5.24 16.83 7.15
CA GLN A 42 6.36 16.35 6.33
C GLN A 42 7.67 16.28 7.14
N ARG A 43 8.51 15.32 6.77
CA ARG A 43 9.76 15.02 7.46
C ARG A 43 10.96 15.48 6.65
N GLU A 44 12.09 15.67 7.33
CA GLU A 44 13.38 15.88 6.66
C GLU A 44 13.92 14.60 6.01
N SER A 45 13.40 13.43 6.45
CA SER A 45 13.73 12.13 5.87
C SER A 45 13.04 11.93 4.51
N ASN A 46 13.38 10.84 3.81
CA ASN A 46 12.84 10.48 2.50
C ASN A 46 11.52 9.67 2.55
N PHE A 47 10.91 9.55 3.73
CA PHE A 47 9.65 8.82 3.92
C PHE A 47 8.39 9.59 3.52
N ASN A 48 8.52 10.87 3.13
CA ASN A 48 7.35 11.57 2.61
C ASN A 48 6.84 10.92 1.33
N ALA A 49 5.54 10.92 1.15
CA ALA A 49 4.90 10.39 -0.06
C ALA A 49 4.14 11.52 -0.79
N PRO A 50 4.31 11.69 -2.10
CA PRO A 50 3.45 12.58 -2.87
C PRO A 50 1.96 12.21 -2.73
N ALA A 51 1.07 13.18 -2.80
CA ALA A 51 -0.38 12.93 -2.70
C ALA A 51 -0.88 11.89 -3.73
N SER A 52 -0.24 11.78 -4.88
CA SER A 52 -0.53 10.76 -5.89
C SER A 52 -0.31 9.33 -5.37
N VAL A 53 0.66 9.12 -4.49
CA VAL A 53 0.92 7.80 -3.86
C VAL A 53 -0.21 7.45 -2.90
N ALA A 54 -0.62 8.36 -2.02
CA ALA A 54 -1.76 8.16 -1.14
C ALA A 54 -3.06 7.90 -1.94
N ARG A 55 -3.27 8.66 -3.02
CA ARG A 55 -4.39 8.46 -3.94
C ARG A 55 -4.38 7.06 -4.58
N ALA A 56 -3.22 6.58 -5.02
CA ALA A 56 -3.07 5.24 -5.57
C ALA A 56 -3.35 4.15 -4.53
N ALA A 57 -2.90 4.33 -3.29
CA ALA A 57 -3.17 3.41 -2.20
C ALA A 57 -4.68 3.33 -1.87
N VAL A 58 -5.38 4.46 -1.84
CA VAL A 58 -6.85 4.49 -1.67
C VAL A 58 -7.54 3.73 -2.82
N LEU A 59 -7.15 4.02 -4.06
CA LEU A 59 -7.69 3.32 -5.23
C LEU A 59 -7.47 1.80 -5.13
N TYR A 60 -6.28 1.38 -4.73
CA TYR A 60 -5.95 -0.03 -4.53
C TYR A 60 -6.88 -0.67 -3.48
N VAL A 61 -6.97 -0.09 -2.27
CA VAL A 61 -7.76 -0.65 -1.17
C VAL A 61 -9.25 -0.74 -1.55
N PHE A 62 -9.84 0.33 -2.07
CA PHE A 62 -11.24 0.30 -2.45
C PHE A 62 -11.52 -0.69 -3.57
N ARG A 63 -10.60 -0.91 -4.49
CA ARG A 63 -10.73 -1.97 -5.50
C ARG A 63 -10.66 -3.38 -4.90
N CYS A 64 -9.80 -3.62 -3.91
CA CYS A 64 -9.76 -4.90 -3.20
C CYS A 64 -11.08 -5.20 -2.47
N LEU A 65 -11.81 -4.16 -2.05
CA LEU A 65 -13.12 -4.29 -1.37
C LEU A 65 -14.29 -4.51 -2.34
N VAL A 66 -14.06 -4.40 -3.64
CA VAL A 66 -15.08 -4.69 -4.66
C VAL A 66 -15.02 -6.16 -5.03
N GLY A 67 -16.11 -6.88 -4.81
CA GLY A 67 -16.23 -8.32 -5.16
C GLY A 67 -16.43 -8.60 -6.66
N ASP A 68 -16.04 -7.69 -7.54
CA ASP A 68 -16.24 -7.80 -8.98
C ASP A 68 -15.06 -7.22 -9.78
N SER A 69 -14.94 -7.62 -11.03
CA SER A 69 -13.93 -7.12 -11.95
C SER A 69 -14.37 -5.78 -12.55
N ILE A 70 -13.78 -4.71 -12.08
CA ILE A 70 -13.97 -3.36 -12.63
C ILE A 70 -12.70 -2.84 -13.30
N PRO A 71 -12.78 -2.08 -14.40
CA PRO A 71 -11.61 -1.48 -15.03
C PRO A 71 -10.84 -0.56 -14.08
N LEU A 72 -9.52 -0.64 -14.10
CA LEU A 72 -8.66 0.25 -13.32
C LEU A 72 -8.51 1.60 -14.06
N ASN A 73 -9.21 2.62 -13.57
CA ASN A 73 -9.09 3.98 -14.06
C ASN A 73 -9.56 5.00 -13.01
N GLU A 74 -9.41 6.28 -13.29
CA GLU A 74 -9.82 7.39 -12.41
C GLU A 74 -11.31 7.34 -12.03
N GLY A 75 -12.16 6.75 -12.85
CA GLY A 75 -13.58 6.59 -12.56
C GLY A 75 -13.86 5.84 -11.26
N CYS A 76 -12.95 4.97 -10.84
CA CYS A 76 -13.06 4.25 -9.56
C CYS A 76 -13.01 5.19 -8.35
N LEU A 77 -12.43 6.38 -8.48
CA LEU A 77 -12.34 7.38 -7.42
C LEU A 77 -13.46 8.43 -7.45
N ILE A 78 -14.33 8.44 -8.46
CA ILE A 78 -15.44 9.41 -8.54
C ILE A 78 -16.28 9.44 -7.25
N PRO A 79 -16.66 8.29 -6.67
CA PRO A 79 -17.47 8.27 -5.45
C PRO A 79 -16.66 8.47 -4.16
N ILE A 80 -15.38 8.83 -4.25
CA ILE A 80 -14.48 8.93 -3.09
C ILE A 80 -13.87 10.33 -3.05
N GLU A 81 -14.24 11.10 -2.04
CA GLU A 81 -13.58 12.36 -1.73
C GLU A 81 -12.31 12.09 -0.93
N LEU A 82 -11.19 12.70 -1.33
CA LEU A 82 -9.90 12.58 -0.64
C LEU A 82 -9.48 13.90 -0.01
N ILE A 83 -9.27 13.87 1.30
CA ILE A 83 -8.73 15.01 2.06
C ILE A 83 -7.32 14.66 2.50
N ILE A 84 -6.32 15.29 1.88
CA ILE A 84 -4.90 15.09 2.19
C ILE A 84 -4.30 16.47 2.48
N PRO A 85 -4.13 16.84 3.77
CA PRO A 85 -3.65 18.17 4.14
C PRO A 85 -2.28 18.50 3.54
N GLU A 86 -2.14 19.71 3.01
CA GLU A 86 -0.88 20.18 2.44
C GLU A 86 0.20 20.30 3.54
N GLY A 87 1.43 19.92 3.22
CA GLY A 87 2.56 19.94 4.16
C GLY A 87 2.58 18.79 5.15
N CYS A 88 1.69 17.80 5.03
CA CYS A 88 1.79 16.56 5.78
C CYS A 88 2.68 15.52 5.07
N LEU A 89 3.00 14.43 5.77
CA LEU A 89 3.80 13.30 5.27
C LEU A 89 3.30 12.76 3.92
N LEU A 90 2.00 12.85 3.65
CA LEU A 90 1.33 12.32 2.45
C LEU A 90 1.05 13.38 1.37
N ASN A 91 1.44 14.61 1.61
CA ASN A 91 1.33 15.73 0.66
C ASN A 91 2.39 16.79 0.96
N PRO A 92 3.66 16.43 0.88
CA PRO A 92 4.76 17.29 1.25
C PRO A 92 4.96 18.42 0.23
N LYS A 93 5.50 19.54 0.71
CA LYS A 93 5.95 20.66 -0.13
C LYS A 93 7.40 20.46 -0.56
N PRO A 94 7.77 20.85 -1.77
CA PRO A 94 9.18 20.90 -2.16
C PRO A 94 10.00 21.76 -1.19
N PRO A 95 11.28 21.40 -0.95
CA PRO A 95 12.09 20.34 -1.57
C PRO A 95 12.09 19.00 -0.81
N ALA A 96 11.03 18.63 -0.12
CA ALA A 96 10.97 17.40 0.67
C ALA A 96 11.37 16.16 -0.15
N ALA A 97 12.20 15.31 0.44
CA ALA A 97 12.60 14.04 -0.17
C ALA A 97 11.47 13.01 -0.04
N VAL A 98 11.21 12.24 -1.11
CA VAL A 98 10.03 11.38 -1.25
C VAL A 98 10.33 9.96 -1.70
N VAL A 99 11.60 9.55 -1.86
CA VAL A 99 11.96 8.29 -2.52
C VAL A 99 11.40 7.06 -1.81
N ALA A 100 11.41 7.04 -0.47
CA ALA A 100 10.86 5.93 0.31
C ALA A 100 9.32 5.99 0.47
N GLY A 101 8.70 7.07 0.03
CA GLY A 101 7.25 7.19 0.04
C GLY A 101 6.53 6.10 -0.76
N ASN A 102 7.16 5.65 -1.83
CA ASN A 102 6.60 4.62 -2.72
C ASN A 102 6.84 3.19 -2.24
N VAL A 103 7.73 2.98 -1.29
CA VAL A 103 8.17 1.64 -0.86
C VAL A 103 7.85 1.35 0.60
N GLU A 104 7.80 2.37 1.45
CA GLU A 104 7.48 2.25 2.87
C GLU A 104 6.13 2.90 3.21
N THR A 105 6.03 4.20 2.98
CA THR A 105 4.86 4.98 3.37
C THR A 105 3.59 4.51 2.63
N SER A 106 3.72 4.11 1.37
CA SER A 106 2.60 3.58 0.59
C SER A 106 2.02 2.30 1.19
N GLN A 107 2.86 1.39 1.68
CA GLN A 107 2.42 0.17 2.35
C GLN A 107 1.68 0.49 3.65
N LEU A 108 2.21 1.42 4.45
CA LEU A 108 1.58 1.84 5.70
C LEU A 108 0.26 2.60 5.48
N VAL A 109 0.12 3.33 4.37
CA VAL A 109 -1.18 3.93 3.99
C VAL A 109 -2.21 2.83 3.71
N VAL A 110 -1.81 1.77 3.00
CA VAL A 110 -2.70 0.62 2.74
C VAL A 110 -3.08 -0.08 4.05
N ASP A 111 -2.11 -0.33 4.94
CA ASP A 111 -2.38 -0.93 6.24
C ASP A 111 -3.34 -0.07 7.08
N ALA A 112 -3.16 1.25 7.09
CA ALA A 112 -4.06 2.17 7.78
C ALA A 112 -5.48 2.12 7.23
N LEU A 113 -5.64 2.07 5.90
CA LEU A 113 -6.94 1.99 5.24
C LEU A 113 -7.65 0.67 5.54
N PHE A 114 -6.94 -0.46 5.47
CA PHE A 114 -7.51 -1.76 5.82
C PHE A 114 -7.85 -1.86 7.30
N ALA A 115 -7.01 -1.31 8.19
CA ALA A 115 -7.32 -1.24 9.61
C ALA A 115 -8.58 -0.37 9.87
N ALA A 116 -8.75 0.75 9.17
CA ALA A 116 -9.93 1.60 9.28
C ALA A 116 -11.21 0.88 8.82
N THR A 117 -11.12 0.01 7.82
CA THR A 117 -12.26 -0.80 7.35
C THR A 117 -12.46 -2.08 8.16
N GLY A 118 -11.53 -2.45 9.04
CA GLY A 118 -11.59 -3.70 9.81
C GLY A 118 -11.51 -4.98 8.97
N ARG A 119 -11.02 -4.91 7.72
CA ARG A 119 -11.07 -6.03 6.76
C ARG A 119 -9.80 -6.85 6.68
N LEU A 120 -8.65 -6.25 6.92
CA LEU A 120 -7.36 -6.93 6.79
C LEU A 120 -6.41 -6.45 7.89
N ALA A 121 -5.71 -7.38 8.51
CA ALA A 121 -4.60 -7.09 9.40
C ALA A 121 -3.40 -6.54 8.60
N ALA A 122 -2.51 -5.83 9.28
CA ALA A 122 -1.32 -5.27 8.66
C ALA A 122 -0.48 -6.34 7.96
N GLY A 123 0.05 -5.99 6.81
CA GLY A 123 1.07 -6.75 6.11
C GLY A 123 2.45 -6.50 6.71
N GLN A 124 3.50 -6.68 5.90
CA GLN A 124 4.87 -6.45 6.34
C GLN A 124 5.23 -4.97 6.50
N GLY A 125 4.52 -4.06 5.82
CA GLY A 125 4.70 -2.62 5.93
C GLY A 125 5.93 -2.05 5.21
N THR A 126 6.66 -2.86 4.46
CA THR A 126 7.87 -2.48 3.73
C THR A 126 7.97 -3.20 2.38
N MET A 127 8.90 -2.76 1.56
CA MET A 127 9.32 -3.46 0.33
C MET A 127 10.71 -4.05 0.55
N ASN A 128 10.81 -5.36 0.62
CA ASN A 128 12.11 -6.02 0.66
C ASN A 128 12.73 -6.08 -0.73
N ASN A 129 14.04 -5.90 -0.78
CA ASN A 129 14.77 -5.92 -2.05
C ASN A 129 16.00 -6.82 -1.95
N LEU A 130 16.17 -7.64 -2.97
CA LEU A 130 17.39 -8.39 -3.21
C LEU A 130 18.19 -7.69 -4.30
N THR A 131 19.42 -7.32 -3.99
CA THR A 131 20.34 -6.72 -4.96
C THR A 131 21.67 -7.47 -4.93
N PHE A 132 22.11 -7.95 -6.07
CA PHE A 132 23.44 -8.53 -6.22
C PHE A 132 23.98 -8.31 -7.64
N GLY A 133 25.28 -8.53 -7.80
CA GLY A 133 25.88 -8.39 -9.12
C GLY A 133 27.40 -8.34 -9.08
N ASN A 134 27.96 -8.04 -10.26
CA ASN A 134 29.38 -7.84 -10.48
C ASN A 134 29.62 -6.76 -11.54
N ALA A 135 30.84 -6.62 -12.05
CA ALA A 135 31.16 -5.59 -13.06
C ALA A 135 30.36 -5.72 -14.39
N LYS A 136 29.78 -6.88 -14.70
CA LYS A 136 29.07 -7.17 -15.95
C LYS A 136 27.58 -7.33 -15.79
N HIS A 137 27.12 -7.78 -14.62
CA HIS A 137 25.73 -8.11 -14.37
C HIS A 137 25.27 -7.45 -13.08
N GLN A 138 24.07 -6.89 -13.10
CA GLN A 138 23.38 -6.38 -11.92
C GLN A 138 21.96 -6.95 -11.91
N TYR A 139 21.54 -7.39 -10.75
CA TYR A 139 20.20 -7.89 -10.52
C TYR A 139 19.57 -7.14 -9.35
N TYR A 140 18.30 -6.82 -9.51
CA TYR A 140 17.46 -6.20 -8.47
C TYR A 140 16.08 -6.82 -8.54
N GLU A 141 15.56 -7.23 -7.41
CA GLU A 141 14.21 -7.78 -7.30
C GLU A 141 13.54 -7.40 -5.98
N THR A 142 12.24 -7.19 -6.03
CA THR A 142 11.40 -7.09 -4.84
C THR A 142 11.04 -8.49 -4.36
N ILE A 143 11.34 -8.79 -3.10
CA ILE A 143 11.05 -10.08 -2.49
C ILE A 143 9.69 -10.04 -1.81
N CYS A 144 8.94 -11.15 -1.87
CA CYS A 144 7.66 -11.29 -1.22
C CYS A 144 7.76 -11.14 0.30
N GLY A 145 6.88 -10.33 0.88
CA GLY A 145 6.76 -10.20 2.33
C GLY A 145 5.74 -11.17 2.93
N GLY A 146 4.52 -11.03 2.48
CA GLY A 146 3.36 -11.76 2.96
C GLY A 146 2.17 -10.85 3.24
N SER A 147 1.01 -11.45 3.44
CA SER A 147 -0.24 -10.76 3.74
C SER A 147 -0.68 -10.96 5.19
N GLY A 148 -1.42 -10.00 5.73
CA GLY A 148 -2.15 -10.17 6.98
C GLY A 148 -3.35 -11.10 6.83
N ALA A 149 -3.88 -11.57 7.95
CA ALA A 149 -5.17 -12.26 7.99
C ALA A 149 -6.32 -11.29 7.76
N GLY A 150 -7.43 -11.76 7.22
CA GLY A 150 -8.54 -10.88 6.88
C GLY A 150 -9.89 -11.56 6.80
N ILE A 151 -10.88 -10.74 6.40
CA ILE A 151 -12.25 -11.19 6.15
C ILE A 151 -12.60 -10.86 4.71
N GLY A 152 -12.90 -11.89 3.90
CA GLY A 152 -13.30 -11.74 2.50
C GLY A 152 -14.63 -11.03 2.31
N HIS A 153 -14.95 -10.71 1.07
CA HIS A 153 -16.22 -10.09 0.70
C HIS A 153 -17.43 -10.96 1.02
N ASP A 154 -17.22 -12.28 1.11
CA ASP A 154 -18.22 -13.29 1.48
C ASP A 154 -18.35 -13.45 3.02
N GLY A 155 -17.62 -12.66 3.80
CA GLY A 155 -17.61 -12.73 5.27
C GLY A 155 -16.78 -13.89 5.83
N GLN A 156 -16.09 -14.67 4.99
CA GLN A 156 -15.22 -15.75 5.46
C GLN A 156 -13.86 -15.20 5.90
N ALA A 157 -13.39 -15.67 7.05
CA ALA A 157 -12.06 -15.35 7.52
C ALA A 157 -11.02 -16.17 6.76
N PHE A 158 -9.88 -15.56 6.43
CA PHE A 158 -8.72 -16.22 5.84
C PHE A 158 -7.46 -15.91 6.66
N PRO A 159 -6.51 -16.84 6.77
CA PRO A 159 -5.26 -16.62 7.46
C PRO A 159 -4.36 -15.67 6.68
N GLY A 160 -3.38 -15.07 7.37
CA GLY A 160 -2.24 -14.43 6.70
C GLY A 160 -1.36 -15.49 6.02
N GLU A 161 -0.71 -15.10 4.94
CA GLU A 161 0.15 -15.99 4.16
C GLU A 161 1.55 -15.38 3.99
N ASN A 162 2.57 -16.25 4.11
CA ASN A 162 3.96 -15.87 3.86
C ASN A 162 4.27 -15.87 2.36
N ALA A 163 5.30 -15.14 1.99
CA ALA A 163 5.89 -15.18 0.65
C ALA A 163 4.90 -14.86 -0.49
N ILE A 164 3.98 -13.93 -0.25
CA ILE A 164 3.12 -13.36 -1.28
C ILE A 164 3.46 -11.88 -1.51
N HIS A 165 3.50 -11.46 -2.76
CA HIS A 165 3.49 -10.05 -3.11
C HIS A 165 2.11 -9.46 -2.89
N THR A 166 2.01 -8.37 -2.12
CA THR A 166 0.74 -7.73 -1.81
C THR A 166 0.87 -6.20 -1.70
N HIS A 167 -0.28 -5.53 -1.71
CA HIS A 167 -0.43 -4.08 -1.58
C HIS A 167 0.29 -3.30 -2.69
N MET A 168 1.02 -2.24 -2.34
CA MET A 168 1.66 -1.37 -3.32
C MET A 168 2.92 -1.98 -3.96
N THR A 169 3.38 -3.12 -3.46
CA THR A 169 4.55 -3.84 -3.97
C THR A 169 4.18 -5.21 -4.58
N ASN A 170 2.97 -5.35 -5.09
CA ASN A 170 2.41 -6.58 -5.65
C ASN A 170 2.95 -6.93 -7.05
N SER A 171 4.25 -6.92 -7.21
CA SER A 171 4.94 -7.38 -8.43
C SER A 171 5.05 -8.91 -8.48
N ARG A 172 5.43 -9.44 -9.61
CA ARG A 172 5.78 -10.87 -9.75
C ARG A 172 7.28 -11.06 -9.57
N MET A 173 7.68 -12.18 -8.98
CA MET A 173 9.07 -12.59 -8.94
C MET A 173 9.55 -13.07 -10.31
N THR A 174 10.84 -12.93 -10.56
CA THR A 174 11.49 -13.53 -11.73
C THR A 174 11.48 -15.05 -11.58
N ASP A 175 11.05 -15.73 -12.62
CA ASP A 175 11.12 -17.19 -12.68
C ASP A 175 12.56 -17.67 -12.53
N PRO A 176 12.86 -18.68 -11.67
CA PRO A 176 14.20 -19.18 -11.44
C PRO A 176 14.94 -19.60 -12.70
N GLU A 177 14.26 -20.25 -13.63
CA GLU A 177 14.88 -20.68 -14.91
C GLU A 177 15.27 -19.51 -15.76
N VAL A 178 14.45 -18.45 -15.79
CA VAL A 178 14.76 -17.20 -16.52
C VAL A 178 15.94 -16.49 -15.86
N LEU A 179 16.03 -16.49 -14.53
CA LEU A 179 17.13 -15.91 -13.80
C LEU A 179 18.46 -16.61 -14.14
N GLU A 180 18.47 -17.95 -14.09
CA GLU A 180 19.65 -18.76 -14.40
C GLU A 180 20.11 -18.63 -15.87
N GLN A 181 19.16 -18.45 -16.80
CA GLN A 181 19.50 -18.21 -18.22
C GLN A 181 20.15 -16.84 -18.46
N ARG A 182 19.75 -15.83 -17.69
CA ARG A 182 20.19 -14.43 -17.90
C ARG A 182 21.43 -14.07 -17.11
N PHE A 183 21.64 -14.72 -15.97
CA PHE A 183 22.69 -14.40 -15.02
C PHE A 183 23.51 -15.63 -14.68
N PRO A 184 24.79 -15.51 -14.38
CA PRO A 184 25.64 -16.63 -13.96
C PRO A 184 25.37 -17.00 -12.51
N VAL A 185 24.16 -17.40 -12.20
CA VAL A 185 23.68 -17.78 -10.86
C VAL A 185 22.96 -19.13 -10.94
N ARG A 186 22.80 -19.77 -9.80
CA ARG A 186 21.98 -20.98 -9.62
C ARG A 186 21.04 -20.78 -8.44
N VAL A 187 19.78 -21.12 -8.62
CA VAL A 187 18.78 -21.10 -7.56
C VAL A 187 18.71 -22.49 -6.95
N GLU A 188 19.18 -22.62 -5.72
CA GLU A 188 19.19 -23.92 -5.01
C GLU A 188 17.81 -24.26 -4.44
N HIS A 189 17.06 -23.25 -3.99
CA HIS A 189 15.72 -23.39 -3.42
C HIS A 189 14.86 -22.19 -3.79
N HIS A 190 13.62 -22.45 -4.08
CA HIS A 190 12.62 -21.45 -4.42
C HIS A 190 11.30 -21.74 -3.69
#